data_95f81b1a9e0cc1bfa466c13a71dbd8a7
#
_entry.id   95f81b1a9e0cc1bfa466c13a71dbd8a7
#
_cell.length_a   1.000
_cell.length_b   1.000
_cell.length_c   1.000
_cell.angle_alpha   90.00
_cell.angle_beta   90.00
_cell.angle_gamma   90.00
#
_symmetry.space_group_name_H-M   'P 1'
#
loop_
_entity.id
_entity.type
_entity.pdbx_description
1 polymer ?
#
loop_
_entity_poly.entity_id
_entity_poly.type
_entity_poly.pdbx_seq_one_letter_code
_entity_poly.pdbx_strand_id
1 'polypeptide(L)'
;PLMQPDSYLGRATKGAALALRARLLLYAARPLFNGNPMYKNMTNSKGEHLFPQSYDATKWKKAAEAAKEVIDLHQYELVDTDNPYTDWKNVFIENWNRELIFGYLKTSYNWRVATIPLGVGGRAYGGVAVTQKLVDAFAMDKAHGGRYPIIGYNDDGTPVIDESSGYDESGFTSFTHPIFGSTKSTYNMYINREPRFYMSVFYAGLNWIGGSNKIPEIQFYYGGNSGQTASNHNYPLTGYLPFKFQDTGFDSKNAGTAT
;
A
#
# COMPACT_ATOMS: atom_id res chain seq x y z
N PRO A 1 -24.51 -16.54 -9.10
CA PRO A 1 -23.56 -17.64 -8.87
C PRO A 1 -22.69 -17.39 -7.66
N LEU A 2 -22.26 -18.46 -6.98
CA LEU A 2 -21.41 -18.38 -5.78
C LEU A 2 -19.99 -17.98 -6.16
N MET A 3 -19.43 -18.58 -7.18
CA MET A 3 -18.14 -18.25 -7.77
C MET A 3 -18.26 -17.99 -9.25
N GLN A 4 -17.26 -17.32 -9.81
CA GLN A 4 -17.16 -17.15 -11.26
C GLN A 4 -16.37 -18.30 -11.85
N PRO A 5 -16.86 -18.90 -12.94
CA PRO A 5 -16.01 -19.72 -13.80
C PRO A 5 -14.86 -18.86 -14.35
N ASP A 6 -13.72 -19.48 -14.64
CA ASP A 6 -12.54 -18.78 -15.19
C ASP A 6 -12.84 -17.94 -16.44
N SER A 7 -13.81 -18.39 -17.23
CA SER A 7 -14.27 -17.68 -18.43
C SER A 7 -15.07 -16.39 -18.17
N TYR A 8 -15.42 -16.11 -16.91
CA TYR A 8 -16.28 -14.98 -16.53
C TYR A 8 -15.73 -14.15 -15.36
N LEU A 9 -14.43 -14.16 -15.17
CA LEU A 9 -13.77 -13.36 -14.13
C LEU A 9 -14.19 -11.87 -14.19
N GLY A 10 -14.29 -11.23 -13.03
CA GLY A 10 -14.68 -9.83 -12.92
C GLY A 10 -16.19 -9.55 -12.93
N ARG A 11 -17.05 -10.54 -13.09
CA ARG A 11 -18.51 -10.34 -12.92
C ARG A 11 -18.91 -10.36 -11.44
N ALA A 12 -20.03 -9.73 -11.11
CA ALA A 12 -20.57 -9.73 -9.76
C ALA A 12 -21.00 -11.15 -9.33
N THR A 13 -20.54 -11.57 -8.16
CA THR A 13 -20.89 -12.84 -7.51
C THR A 13 -21.67 -12.60 -6.23
N LYS A 14 -22.20 -13.66 -5.61
CA LYS A 14 -22.76 -13.58 -4.25
C LYS A 14 -21.72 -13.06 -3.25
N GLY A 15 -20.48 -13.54 -3.33
CA GLY A 15 -19.38 -13.09 -2.48
C GLY A 15 -19.08 -11.60 -2.66
N ALA A 16 -19.04 -11.12 -3.89
CA ALA A 16 -18.84 -9.70 -4.18
C ALA A 16 -19.96 -8.83 -3.59
N ALA A 17 -21.23 -9.25 -3.69
CA ALA A 17 -22.36 -8.54 -3.12
C ALA A 17 -22.30 -8.51 -1.58
N LEU A 18 -21.98 -9.63 -0.93
CA LEU A 18 -21.83 -9.72 0.52
C LEU A 18 -20.64 -8.88 1.02
N ALA A 19 -19.50 -8.91 0.34
CA ALA A 19 -18.33 -8.12 0.68
C ALA A 19 -18.62 -6.61 0.54
N LEU A 20 -19.34 -6.20 -0.50
CA LEU A 20 -19.78 -4.81 -0.65
C LEU A 20 -20.73 -4.38 0.47
N ARG A 21 -21.67 -5.26 0.85
CA ARG A 21 -22.57 -5.02 2.00
C ARG A 21 -21.78 -4.87 3.31
N ALA A 22 -20.82 -5.76 3.57
CA ALA A 22 -19.97 -5.67 4.76
C ALA A 22 -19.19 -4.35 4.80
N ARG A 23 -18.61 -3.95 3.69
CA ARG A 23 -17.90 -2.68 3.54
C ARG A 23 -18.81 -1.48 3.80
N LEU A 24 -20.01 -1.48 3.22
CA LEU A 24 -20.99 -0.42 3.42
C LEU A 24 -21.39 -0.27 4.89
N LEU A 25 -21.68 -1.39 5.58
CA LEU A 25 -22.05 -1.39 6.99
C LEU A 25 -20.89 -0.95 7.89
N LEU A 26 -19.65 -1.34 7.55
CA LEU A 26 -18.45 -0.87 8.25
C LEU A 26 -18.30 0.66 8.12
N TYR A 27 -18.47 1.22 6.94
CA TYR A 27 -18.44 2.69 6.76
C TYR A 27 -19.56 3.39 7.53
N ALA A 28 -20.77 2.83 7.53
CA ALA A 28 -21.90 3.38 8.27
C ALA A 28 -21.73 3.34 9.80
N ALA A 29 -20.90 2.43 10.31
CA ALA A 29 -20.57 2.32 11.74
C ALA A 29 -19.48 3.32 12.19
N ARG A 30 -18.66 3.83 11.26
CA ARG A 30 -17.53 4.72 11.59
C ARG A 30 -18.02 6.06 12.18
N PRO A 31 -17.24 6.67 13.12
CA PRO A 31 -17.61 7.94 13.75
C PRO A 31 -17.95 9.05 12.76
N LEU A 32 -17.34 9.06 11.58
CA LEU A 32 -17.63 10.04 10.53
C LEU A 32 -19.12 10.06 10.12
N PHE A 33 -19.77 8.88 10.06
CA PHE A 33 -21.15 8.71 9.58
C PHE A 33 -22.12 8.29 10.68
N ASN A 34 -21.66 8.06 11.90
CA ASN A 34 -22.46 7.52 12.99
C ASN A 34 -22.57 8.52 14.14
N GLY A 35 -23.51 9.45 14.01
CA GLY A 35 -23.76 10.47 15.02
C GLY A 35 -22.72 11.59 15.06
N ASN A 36 -22.08 11.91 13.92
CA ASN A 36 -21.10 12.99 13.85
C ASN A 36 -21.77 14.37 14.04
N PRO A 37 -21.37 15.14 15.08
CA PRO A 37 -21.95 16.46 15.33
C PRO A 37 -21.81 17.46 14.17
N MET A 38 -20.75 17.33 13.35
CA MET A 38 -20.51 18.22 12.19
C MET A 38 -21.60 18.11 11.12
N TYR A 39 -22.27 16.94 11.03
CA TYR A 39 -23.31 16.68 10.02
C TYR A 39 -24.73 16.70 10.59
N LYS A 40 -24.89 17.02 11.88
CA LYS A 40 -26.16 16.96 12.58
C LYS A 40 -27.24 17.78 11.92
N ASN A 41 -26.89 18.94 11.38
CA ASN A 41 -27.88 19.91 10.80
C ASN A 41 -28.04 19.75 9.28
N MET A 42 -27.40 18.75 8.67
CA MET A 42 -27.56 18.52 7.23
C MET A 42 -28.90 17.85 6.94
N THR A 43 -29.75 18.56 6.17
CA THR A 43 -31.06 18.07 5.79
C THR A 43 -31.25 18.08 4.27
N ASN A 44 -32.19 17.29 3.77
CA ASN A 44 -32.65 17.38 2.39
C ASN A 44 -33.63 18.53 2.20
N SER A 45 -34.17 18.71 0.98
CA SER A 45 -35.14 19.75 0.66
C SER A 45 -36.48 19.63 1.40
N LYS A 46 -36.78 18.50 2.03
CA LYS A 46 -37.96 18.23 2.84
C LYS A 46 -37.71 18.43 4.35
N GLY A 47 -36.51 18.84 4.75
CA GLY A 47 -36.13 18.99 6.16
C GLY A 47 -35.76 17.70 6.89
N GLU A 48 -35.66 16.56 6.19
CA GLU A 48 -35.26 15.29 6.78
C GLU A 48 -33.75 15.26 6.97
N HIS A 49 -33.28 14.81 8.14
CA HIS A 49 -31.83 14.67 8.41
C HIS A 49 -31.18 13.61 7.53
N LEU A 50 -30.06 13.97 6.91
CA LEU A 50 -29.28 13.06 6.05
C LEU A 50 -28.38 12.13 6.83
N PHE A 51 -28.04 12.45 8.08
CA PHE A 51 -27.15 11.68 8.92
C PHE A 51 -27.82 11.34 10.26
N PRO A 52 -27.42 10.19 10.88
CA PRO A 52 -27.89 9.83 12.22
C PRO A 52 -27.58 10.93 13.23
N GLN A 53 -28.56 11.25 14.07
CA GLN A 53 -28.46 12.35 15.05
C GLN A 53 -27.72 11.93 16.33
N SER A 54 -27.55 10.62 16.56
CA SER A 54 -26.85 10.05 17.70
C SER A 54 -25.99 8.87 17.29
N TYR A 55 -24.96 8.59 18.09
CA TYR A 55 -24.11 7.42 17.91
C TYR A 55 -24.88 6.14 18.23
N ASP A 56 -24.79 5.13 17.35
CA ASP A 56 -25.38 3.80 17.51
C ASP A 56 -24.28 2.73 17.48
N ALA A 57 -23.91 2.20 18.64
CA ALA A 57 -22.89 1.14 18.78
C ALA A 57 -23.28 -0.19 18.09
N THR A 58 -24.59 -0.44 17.88
CA THR A 58 -25.06 -1.70 17.27
C THR A 58 -24.65 -1.82 15.80
N LYS A 59 -24.32 -0.70 15.14
CA LYS A 59 -23.81 -0.73 13.76
C LYS A 59 -22.51 -1.50 13.60
N TRP A 60 -21.62 -1.49 14.61
CA TRP A 60 -20.39 -2.28 14.58
C TRP A 60 -20.70 -3.78 14.59
N LYS A 61 -21.68 -4.20 15.37
CA LYS A 61 -22.12 -5.61 15.40
C LYS A 61 -22.66 -6.02 14.02
N LYS A 62 -23.52 -5.19 13.41
CA LYS A 62 -24.05 -5.47 12.06
C LYS A 62 -22.95 -5.56 11.00
N ALA A 63 -21.91 -4.72 11.10
CA ALA A 63 -20.77 -4.76 10.20
C ALA A 63 -19.95 -6.04 10.38
N ALA A 64 -19.72 -6.45 11.64
CA ALA A 64 -19.00 -7.68 11.95
C ALA A 64 -19.77 -8.93 11.46
N GLU A 65 -21.08 -8.99 11.70
CA GLU A 65 -21.95 -10.07 11.21
C GLU A 65 -21.93 -10.18 9.68
N ALA A 66 -22.00 -9.04 8.98
CA ALA A 66 -21.92 -9.02 7.51
C ALA A 66 -20.54 -9.45 6.98
N ALA A 67 -19.45 -9.11 7.67
CA ALA A 67 -18.12 -9.60 7.32
C ALA A 67 -18.00 -11.11 7.55
N LYS A 68 -18.59 -11.61 8.65
CA LYS A 68 -18.64 -13.05 8.94
C LYS A 68 -19.40 -13.82 7.86
N GLU A 69 -20.48 -13.30 7.31
CA GLU A 69 -21.20 -13.95 6.21
C GLU A 69 -20.30 -14.21 4.99
N VAL A 70 -19.31 -13.35 4.72
CA VAL A 70 -18.34 -13.57 3.63
C VAL A 70 -17.40 -14.72 3.98
N ILE A 71 -16.90 -14.75 5.23
CA ILE A 71 -16.02 -15.82 5.73
C ILE A 71 -16.74 -17.17 5.69
N ASP A 72 -17.99 -17.21 6.14
CA ASP A 72 -18.83 -18.43 6.19
C ASP A 72 -19.19 -18.99 4.81
N LEU A 73 -18.92 -18.28 3.73
CA LEU A 73 -19.00 -18.84 2.39
C LEU A 73 -17.95 -19.93 2.11
N HIS A 74 -16.81 -19.90 2.83
CA HIS A 74 -15.67 -20.81 2.63
C HIS A 74 -15.20 -20.90 1.17
N GLN A 75 -15.23 -19.76 0.45
CA GLN A 75 -14.88 -19.68 -0.98
C GLN A 75 -13.60 -18.86 -1.21
N TYR A 76 -13.18 -18.14 -0.21
CA TYR A 76 -12.00 -17.29 -0.25
C TYR A 76 -11.03 -17.73 0.84
N GLU A 77 -9.75 -17.67 0.53
CA GLU A 77 -8.67 -18.05 1.44
C GLU A 77 -7.55 -17.02 1.31
N LEU A 78 -6.81 -16.80 2.39
CA LEU A 78 -5.61 -15.98 2.29
C LEU A 78 -4.56 -16.69 1.43
N VAL A 79 -3.81 -15.92 0.64
CA VAL A 79 -2.62 -16.43 -0.04
C VAL A 79 -1.57 -16.68 1.02
N ASP A 80 -1.16 -17.93 1.18
CA ASP A 80 -0.20 -18.37 2.20
C ASP A 80 0.75 -19.41 1.58
N THR A 81 2.01 -19.03 1.41
CA THR A 81 3.10 -19.85 0.87
C THR A 81 4.25 -19.99 1.88
N ASP A 82 4.01 -19.71 3.17
CA ASP A 82 5.01 -19.63 4.23
C ASP A 82 6.07 -18.52 4.03
N ASN A 83 5.87 -17.65 3.02
CA ASN A 83 6.75 -16.52 2.74
C ASN A 83 5.93 -15.23 2.57
N PRO A 84 5.88 -14.36 3.58
CA PRO A 84 5.04 -13.16 3.57
C PRO A 84 5.34 -12.18 2.43
N TYR A 85 6.55 -12.20 1.91
CA TYR A 85 6.92 -11.36 0.75
C TYR A 85 6.34 -11.90 -0.55
N THR A 86 6.38 -13.21 -0.73
CA THR A 86 5.78 -13.90 -1.87
C THR A 86 4.25 -13.77 -1.82
N ASP A 87 3.65 -13.98 -0.67
CA ASP A 87 2.19 -13.88 -0.47
C ASP A 87 1.69 -12.49 -0.81
N TRP A 88 2.32 -11.47 -0.23
CA TRP A 88 1.98 -10.08 -0.52
C TRP A 88 2.11 -9.74 -2.01
N LYS A 89 3.19 -10.18 -2.67
CA LYS A 89 3.38 -10.01 -4.10
C LYS A 89 2.25 -10.67 -4.89
N ASN A 90 1.97 -11.93 -4.62
CA ASN A 90 1.01 -12.73 -5.39
C ASN A 90 -0.42 -12.17 -5.29
N VAL A 91 -0.82 -11.64 -4.13
CA VAL A 91 -2.13 -10.99 -3.96
C VAL A 91 -2.35 -9.86 -4.98
N PHE A 92 -1.28 -9.14 -5.37
CA PHE A 92 -1.39 -7.94 -6.21
C PHE A 92 -0.93 -8.13 -7.66
N ILE A 93 -0.07 -9.12 -7.93
CA ILE A 93 0.53 -9.32 -9.26
C ILE A 93 -0.17 -10.43 -10.05
N GLU A 94 -0.67 -11.46 -9.36
CA GLU A 94 -1.43 -12.52 -10.04
C GLU A 94 -2.77 -11.97 -10.55
N ASN A 95 -3.12 -12.34 -11.78
CA ASN A 95 -4.35 -11.88 -12.41
C ASN A 95 -5.61 -12.28 -11.63
N TRP A 96 -5.58 -13.44 -10.98
CA TRP A 96 -6.64 -13.93 -10.11
C TRP A 96 -6.08 -14.90 -9.08
N ASN A 97 -6.45 -14.72 -7.81
CA ASN A 97 -6.02 -15.58 -6.71
C ASN A 97 -7.19 -15.85 -5.75
N ARG A 98 -6.98 -16.71 -4.76
CA ARG A 98 -8.01 -17.14 -3.80
C ARG A 98 -8.48 -16.03 -2.86
N GLU A 99 -7.70 -15.00 -2.67
CA GLU A 99 -8.02 -13.85 -1.81
C GLU A 99 -8.91 -12.83 -2.52
N LEU A 100 -8.91 -12.83 -3.86
CA LEU A 100 -9.61 -11.84 -4.66
C LEU A 100 -11.11 -12.13 -4.77
N ILE A 101 -11.92 -11.32 -4.11
CA ILE A 101 -13.40 -11.44 -4.13
C ILE A 101 -13.99 -10.81 -5.38
N PHE A 102 -13.48 -9.65 -5.79
CA PHE A 102 -13.92 -8.93 -6.98
C PHE A 102 -12.76 -8.08 -7.52
N GLY A 103 -12.47 -8.22 -8.79
CA GLY A 103 -11.35 -7.54 -9.44
C GLY A 103 -11.77 -6.77 -10.69
N TYR A 104 -11.07 -5.67 -10.95
CA TYR A 104 -11.14 -4.94 -12.19
C TYR A 104 -10.03 -5.43 -13.12
N LEU A 105 -10.40 -6.06 -14.24
CA LEU A 105 -9.48 -6.76 -15.12
C LEU A 105 -8.73 -5.88 -16.12
N LYS A 106 -8.95 -4.57 -16.10
CA LYS A 106 -8.26 -3.65 -17.01
C LYS A 106 -6.91 -3.25 -16.43
N THR A 107 -5.83 -3.52 -17.17
CA THR A 107 -4.47 -3.12 -16.77
C THR A 107 -4.30 -1.60 -16.81
N SER A 108 -3.53 -1.07 -15.85
CA SER A 108 -3.13 0.34 -15.82
C SER A 108 -1.65 0.48 -16.15
N TYR A 109 -1.35 0.62 -17.42
CA TYR A 109 0.01 0.89 -17.89
C TYR A 109 0.62 2.15 -17.25
N ASN A 110 -0.16 3.21 -17.13
CA ASN A 110 0.31 4.48 -16.59
C ASN A 110 0.73 4.40 -15.13
N TRP A 111 0.06 3.59 -14.31
CA TRP A 111 0.46 3.39 -12.92
C TRP A 111 1.89 2.84 -12.83
N ARG A 112 2.18 1.78 -13.57
CA ARG A 112 3.49 1.14 -13.55
C ARG A 112 4.61 2.10 -13.97
N VAL A 113 4.48 2.79 -15.09
CA VAL A 113 5.52 3.71 -15.56
C VAL A 113 5.69 4.92 -14.65
N ALA A 114 4.63 5.36 -14.00
CA ALA A 114 4.66 6.48 -13.05
C ALA A 114 5.33 6.11 -11.71
N THR A 115 5.50 4.84 -11.41
CA THR A 115 6.07 4.35 -10.15
C THR A 115 7.44 3.67 -10.30
N ILE A 116 7.98 3.56 -11.51
CA ILE A 116 9.34 3.09 -11.76
C ILE A 116 10.31 4.27 -11.67
N PRO A 117 11.43 4.17 -10.93
CA PRO A 117 12.42 5.26 -10.82
C PRO A 117 13.00 5.66 -12.16
N LEU A 118 13.16 6.95 -12.42
CA LEU A 118 13.69 7.47 -13.67
C LEU A 118 15.07 6.88 -14.05
N GLY A 119 15.93 6.67 -13.07
CA GLY A 119 17.27 6.11 -13.25
C GLY A 119 17.31 4.69 -13.83
N VAL A 120 16.18 3.99 -13.83
CA VAL A 120 16.05 2.69 -14.51
C VAL A 120 16.13 2.85 -16.02
N GLY A 121 15.71 3.99 -16.55
CA GLY A 121 15.64 4.27 -17.98
C GLY A 121 14.40 3.69 -18.67
N GLY A 122 14.34 3.82 -19.99
CA GLY A 122 13.17 3.40 -20.74
C GLY A 122 11.92 4.25 -20.44
N ARG A 123 10.80 3.59 -20.21
CA ARG A 123 9.54 4.26 -19.83
C ARG A 123 9.36 4.27 -18.29
N ALA A 124 10.24 4.97 -17.61
CA ALA A 124 10.26 5.12 -16.16
C ALA A 124 10.13 6.61 -15.82
N TYR A 125 9.09 6.99 -15.10
CA TYR A 125 8.80 8.40 -14.80
C TYR A 125 8.87 8.74 -13.31
N GLY A 126 8.68 7.79 -12.39
CA GLY A 126 8.90 7.97 -10.95
C GLY A 126 8.16 9.16 -10.32
N GLY A 127 7.06 9.62 -10.91
CA GLY A 127 6.37 10.84 -10.50
C GLY A 127 5.29 10.65 -9.42
N VAL A 128 4.90 9.41 -9.11
CA VAL A 128 3.94 9.12 -8.05
C VAL A 128 4.70 8.79 -6.77
N ALA A 129 4.50 9.60 -5.74
CA ALA A 129 5.23 9.49 -4.48
C ALA A 129 4.39 8.90 -3.34
N VAL A 130 5.05 8.23 -2.41
CA VAL A 130 4.50 7.84 -1.11
C VAL A 130 4.70 8.99 -0.13
N THR A 131 3.69 9.29 0.70
CA THR A 131 3.83 10.32 1.72
C THR A 131 4.71 9.86 2.89
N GLN A 132 5.43 10.77 3.55
CA GLN A 132 6.16 10.45 4.78
C GLN A 132 5.24 9.83 5.83
N LYS A 133 4.03 10.35 6.00
CA LYS A 133 3.05 9.82 6.95
C LYS A 133 2.68 8.35 6.71
N LEU A 134 2.74 7.86 5.44
CA LEU A 134 2.57 6.43 5.17
C LEU A 134 3.83 5.65 5.58
N VAL A 135 5.02 6.19 5.36
CA VAL A 135 6.29 5.58 5.82
C VAL A 135 6.31 5.45 7.34
N ASP A 136 5.87 6.48 8.05
CA ASP A 136 5.80 6.54 9.52
C ASP A 136 4.79 5.54 10.09
N ALA A 137 3.75 5.22 9.34
CA ALA A 137 2.69 4.30 9.78
C ALA A 137 3.08 2.81 9.82
N PHE A 138 4.28 2.45 9.33
CA PHE A 138 4.77 1.07 9.43
C PHE A 138 5.45 0.81 10.77
N ALA A 139 5.20 -0.37 11.35
CA ALA A 139 5.81 -0.80 12.59
C ALA A 139 7.28 -1.23 12.40
N MET A 140 8.00 -1.38 13.49
CA MET A 140 9.22 -2.17 13.55
C MET A 140 8.87 -3.65 13.37
N ASP A 141 9.82 -4.49 12.97
CA ASP A 141 9.58 -5.93 12.85
C ASP A 141 9.40 -6.58 14.25
N LYS A 142 8.94 -7.84 14.25
CA LYS A 142 8.68 -8.57 15.50
C LYS A 142 9.94 -8.82 16.33
N ALA A 143 11.10 -9.00 15.68
CA ALA A 143 12.37 -9.22 16.37
C ALA A 143 12.84 -7.93 17.10
N HIS A 144 12.38 -6.77 16.62
CA HIS A 144 12.63 -5.46 17.22
C HIS A 144 11.40 -4.91 17.97
N GLY A 145 10.55 -5.79 18.51
CA GLY A 145 9.45 -5.46 19.40
C GLY A 145 8.10 -5.20 18.71
N GLY A 146 8.04 -5.11 17.40
CA GLY A 146 6.77 -4.96 16.63
C GLY A 146 5.99 -3.67 16.91
N ARG A 147 6.64 -2.65 17.50
CA ARG A 147 6.01 -1.39 17.89
C ARG A 147 5.94 -0.41 16.73
N TYR A 148 4.94 0.44 16.75
CA TYR A 148 4.89 1.60 15.84
C TYR A 148 5.85 2.66 16.35
N PRO A 149 6.86 3.06 15.55
CA PRO A 149 7.87 4.01 16.02
C PRO A 149 7.35 5.44 16.14
N ILE A 150 6.37 5.82 15.31
CA ILE A 150 5.79 7.15 15.36
C ILE A 150 4.44 7.08 16.07
N ILE A 151 4.35 7.75 17.22
CA ILE A 151 3.18 7.74 18.11
C ILE A 151 2.35 9.01 18.05
N GLY A 152 2.81 10.01 17.29
CA GLY A 152 2.10 11.26 17.07
C GLY A 152 2.93 12.25 16.27
N TYR A 153 2.44 13.47 16.18
CA TYR A 153 3.14 14.58 15.52
C TYR A 153 2.99 15.84 16.38
N ASN A 154 4.03 16.62 16.43
CA ASN A 154 4.00 17.97 17.01
C ASN A 154 3.24 18.93 16.09
N ASP A 155 2.93 20.12 16.58
CA ASP A 155 2.19 21.16 15.83
C ASP A 155 2.96 21.63 14.57
N ASP A 156 4.28 21.52 14.55
CA ASP A 156 5.14 21.80 13.39
C ASP A 156 5.24 20.66 12.39
N GLY A 157 4.56 19.54 12.65
CA GLY A 157 4.53 18.35 11.80
C GLY A 157 5.72 17.39 12.01
N THR A 158 6.62 17.65 12.96
CA THR A 158 7.68 16.70 13.30
C THR A 158 7.13 15.46 14.02
N PRO A 159 7.67 14.26 13.74
CA PRO A 159 7.18 13.04 14.38
C PRO A 159 7.56 12.99 15.87
N VAL A 160 6.64 12.43 16.67
CA VAL A 160 6.94 12.02 18.06
C VAL A 160 7.33 10.55 18.03
N ILE A 161 8.60 10.28 18.33
CA ILE A 161 9.19 8.94 18.26
C ILE A 161 9.01 8.21 19.60
N ASP A 162 8.56 6.95 19.54
CA ASP A 162 8.67 6.03 20.68
C ASP A 162 10.11 5.52 20.78
N GLU A 163 10.90 6.09 21.66
CA GLU A 163 12.31 5.71 21.86
C GLU A 163 12.48 4.23 22.23
N SER A 164 11.43 3.60 22.81
CA SER A 164 11.45 2.18 23.16
C SER A 164 11.26 1.26 21.94
N SER A 165 10.94 1.81 20.78
CA SER A 165 10.73 1.05 19.53
C SER A 165 12.04 0.57 18.90
N GLY A 166 13.19 1.15 19.26
CA GLY A 166 14.47 0.89 18.60
C GLY A 166 14.61 1.56 17.22
N TYR A 167 13.67 2.43 16.87
CA TYR A 167 13.73 3.24 15.65
C TYR A 167 14.70 4.41 15.81
N ASP A 168 15.44 4.69 14.75
CA ASP A 168 16.40 5.81 14.72
C ASP A 168 16.35 6.49 13.33
N GLU A 169 16.31 7.83 13.32
CA GLU A 169 16.36 8.64 12.10
C GLU A 169 17.75 9.22 11.84
N SER A 170 18.80 8.71 12.49
CA SER A 170 20.17 9.18 12.34
C SER A 170 21.13 8.08 11.92
N GLY A 171 22.11 8.43 11.06
CA GLY A 171 23.19 7.53 10.68
C GLY A 171 22.80 6.40 9.74
N PHE A 172 23.78 5.51 9.53
CA PHE A 172 23.68 4.40 8.57
C PHE A 172 24.19 3.11 9.19
N THR A 173 23.53 2.00 8.88
CA THR A 173 23.91 0.66 9.31
C THR A 173 24.03 -0.28 8.10
N SER A 174 24.95 -1.23 8.17
CA SER A 174 25.04 -2.31 7.18
C SER A 174 23.82 -3.21 7.34
N PHE A 175 22.94 -3.22 6.34
CA PHE A 175 21.65 -3.90 6.37
C PHE A 175 21.42 -4.71 5.11
N THR A 176 20.95 -5.96 5.27
CA THR A 176 20.55 -6.81 4.15
C THR A 176 19.06 -6.64 3.89
N HIS A 177 18.71 -6.08 2.73
CA HIS A 177 17.32 -5.87 2.37
C HIS A 177 16.59 -7.21 2.18
N PRO A 178 15.44 -7.44 2.84
CA PRO A 178 14.81 -8.76 2.89
C PRO A 178 14.27 -9.27 1.55
N ILE A 179 13.97 -8.35 0.61
CA ILE A 179 13.47 -8.73 -0.72
C ILE A 179 14.62 -8.80 -1.73
N PHE A 180 15.53 -7.83 -1.69
CA PHE A 180 16.58 -7.70 -2.72
C PHE A 180 17.83 -8.52 -2.39
N GLY A 181 17.96 -8.99 -1.15
CA GLY A 181 19.09 -9.80 -0.70
C GLY A 181 20.44 -9.08 -0.72
N SER A 182 20.48 -7.81 -1.08
CA SER A 182 21.69 -7.00 -1.12
C SER A 182 21.98 -6.38 0.23
N THR A 183 23.23 -6.48 0.70
CA THR A 183 23.71 -5.81 1.90
C THR A 183 24.30 -4.46 1.52
N LYS A 184 23.82 -3.40 2.15
CA LYS A 184 24.24 -2.02 1.88
C LYS A 184 24.29 -1.19 3.15
N SER A 185 25.05 -0.10 3.11
CA SER A 185 24.94 0.99 4.09
C SER A 185 23.59 1.65 3.89
N THR A 186 22.67 1.41 4.82
CA THR A 186 21.26 1.82 4.75
C THR A 186 20.96 2.82 5.86
N TYR A 187 20.24 3.88 5.55
CA TYR A 187 19.81 4.87 6.52
C TYR A 187 18.94 4.23 7.60
N ASN A 188 19.20 4.53 8.87
CA ASN A 188 18.64 3.77 9.99
C ASN A 188 17.12 3.77 10.05
N MET A 189 16.46 4.81 9.57
CA MET A 189 14.99 4.85 9.52
C MET A 189 14.37 3.74 8.66
N TYR A 190 15.13 3.08 7.79
CA TYR A 190 14.63 2.03 6.88
C TYR A 190 14.94 0.61 7.35
N ILE A 191 15.78 0.44 8.36
CA ILE A 191 16.15 -0.90 8.84
C ILE A 191 15.14 -1.44 9.85
N ASN A 192 15.07 -2.76 9.97
CA ASN A 192 14.28 -3.45 10.99
C ASN A 192 12.78 -3.10 10.99
N ARG A 193 12.24 -2.71 9.83
CA ARG A 193 10.83 -2.41 9.67
C ARG A 193 10.04 -3.69 9.37
N GLU A 194 8.75 -3.68 9.65
CA GLU A 194 7.87 -4.81 9.34
C GLU A 194 7.88 -5.16 7.84
N PRO A 195 7.59 -6.44 7.45
CA PRO A 195 7.64 -6.87 6.06
C PRO A 195 6.84 -5.99 5.09
N ARG A 196 5.67 -5.47 5.51
CA ARG A 196 4.82 -4.62 4.67
C ARG A 196 5.50 -3.32 4.26
N PHE A 197 6.43 -2.79 5.05
CA PHE A 197 7.22 -1.62 4.67
C PHE A 197 8.04 -1.91 3.40
N TYR A 198 8.84 -2.96 3.42
CA TYR A 198 9.71 -3.33 2.29
C TYR A 198 8.92 -3.75 1.03
N MET A 199 7.70 -4.25 1.22
CA MET A 199 6.80 -4.61 0.13
C MET A 199 6.05 -3.42 -0.48
N SER A 200 5.97 -2.30 0.24
CA SER A 200 5.14 -1.16 -0.15
C SER A 200 5.92 0.07 -0.54
N VAL A 201 7.14 0.24 -0.03
CA VAL A 201 7.94 1.47 -0.16
C VAL A 201 9.29 1.17 -0.79
N PHE A 202 9.59 1.86 -1.86
CA PHE A 202 10.93 1.90 -2.46
C PHE A 202 11.61 3.22 -2.05
N TYR A 203 12.80 3.13 -1.44
CA TYR A 203 13.56 4.25 -0.92
C TYR A 203 14.94 4.36 -1.60
N ALA A 204 15.63 5.48 -1.41
CA ALA A 204 16.94 5.73 -2.00
C ALA A 204 18.01 4.74 -1.48
N GLY A 205 19.01 4.46 -2.32
CA GLY A 205 20.11 3.56 -2.00
C GLY A 205 19.87 2.09 -2.42
N LEU A 206 18.69 1.75 -2.89
CA LEU A 206 18.39 0.42 -3.42
C LEU A 206 18.70 0.33 -4.91
N ASN A 207 19.06 -0.87 -5.39
CA ASN A 207 19.03 -1.16 -6.81
C ASN A 207 17.63 -1.57 -7.21
N TRP A 208 17.13 -1.05 -8.33
CA TRP A 208 15.85 -1.51 -8.86
C TRP A 208 15.95 -2.96 -9.30
N ILE A 209 14.90 -3.73 -9.05
CA ILE A 209 14.78 -5.12 -9.47
C ILE A 209 13.94 -5.22 -10.74
N GLY A 210 14.38 -6.07 -11.64
CA GLY A 210 13.75 -6.30 -12.94
C GLY A 210 14.65 -5.91 -14.09
N GLY A 211 14.74 -6.81 -15.05
CA GLY A 211 15.57 -6.65 -16.24
C GLY A 211 16.92 -7.31 -16.20
N SER A 212 17.43 -7.61 -17.39
CA SER A 212 18.69 -8.31 -17.63
C SER A 212 19.94 -7.46 -17.42
N ASN A 213 19.79 -6.17 -17.19
CA ASN A 213 20.89 -5.21 -17.06
C ASN A 213 21.06 -4.74 -15.61
N LYS A 214 22.32 -4.53 -15.21
CA LYS A 214 22.65 -3.91 -13.93
C LYS A 214 21.98 -2.54 -13.85
N ILE A 215 20.89 -2.46 -13.10
CA ILE A 215 20.23 -1.20 -12.80
C ILE A 215 21.02 -0.52 -11.70
N PRO A 216 21.40 0.76 -11.87
CA PRO A 216 22.20 1.47 -10.90
C PRO A 216 21.42 1.62 -9.58
N GLU A 217 22.14 1.92 -8.53
CA GLU A 217 21.54 2.37 -7.27
C GLU A 217 20.69 3.62 -7.51
N ILE A 218 19.47 3.60 -7.02
CA ILE A 218 18.50 4.69 -7.22
C ILE A 218 18.76 5.78 -6.19
N GLN A 219 18.84 7.02 -6.69
CA GLN A 219 19.20 8.19 -5.94
C GLN A 219 18.09 9.25 -6.11
N PHE A 220 17.36 9.55 -5.02
CA PHE A 220 16.26 10.52 -5.04
C PHE A 220 16.67 11.92 -4.57
N TYR A 221 17.93 12.15 -4.17
CA TYR A 221 18.41 13.47 -3.82
C TYR A 221 18.58 14.37 -5.06
N TYR A 222 18.71 15.67 -4.82
CA TYR A 222 18.92 16.64 -5.92
C TYR A 222 20.17 16.30 -6.74
N GLY A 223 20.02 16.22 -8.06
CA GLY A 223 21.09 15.81 -8.98
C GLY A 223 21.31 14.32 -9.08
N GLY A 224 20.65 13.50 -8.27
CA GLY A 224 20.68 12.04 -8.39
C GLY A 224 19.96 11.53 -9.66
N ASN A 225 20.20 10.26 -10.01
CA ASN A 225 19.67 9.67 -11.25
C ASN A 225 18.13 9.56 -11.32
N SER A 226 17.46 9.66 -10.19
CA SER A 226 15.99 9.62 -10.05
C SER A 226 15.45 10.77 -9.19
N GLY A 227 16.30 11.74 -8.87
CA GLY A 227 15.95 12.92 -8.09
C GLY A 227 15.65 14.12 -9.00
N GLN A 228 15.35 15.24 -8.36
CA GLN A 228 15.14 16.52 -9.02
C GLN A 228 16.43 17.00 -9.70
N THR A 229 16.31 17.49 -10.92
CA THR A 229 17.34 18.24 -11.61
C THR A 229 16.73 19.53 -12.18
N ALA A 230 17.55 20.44 -12.74
CA ALA A 230 17.07 21.71 -13.30
C ALA A 230 16.05 21.52 -14.46
N SER A 231 16.06 20.38 -15.15
CA SER A 231 15.24 20.11 -16.35
C SER A 231 14.28 18.93 -16.19
N ASN A 232 14.29 18.23 -15.05
CA ASN A 232 13.53 17.00 -14.83
C ASN A 232 12.34 17.24 -13.91
N HIS A 233 11.17 16.72 -14.32
CA HIS A 233 9.94 16.72 -13.53
C HIS A 233 9.51 15.31 -13.11
N ASN A 234 10.26 14.27 -13.48
CA ASN A 234 9.95 12.85 -13.26
C ASN A 234 10.71 12.34 -12.03
N TYR A 235 10.32 12.78 -10.84
CA TYR A 235 10.92 12.38 -9.58
C TYR A 235 9.87 12.37 -8.45
N PRO A 236 10.03 11.52 -7.42
CA PRO A 236 9.13 11.51 -6.28
C PRO A 236 9.44 12.70 -5.36
N LEU A 237 8.46 13.58 -5.14
CA LEU A 237 8.61 14.78 -4.28
C LEU A 237 9.03 14.46 -2.84
N THR A 238 8.69 13.26 -2.36
CA THR A 238 8.96 12.83 -0.98
C THR A 238 10.21 11.96 -0.84
N GLY A 239 10.88 11.61 -1.93
CA GLY A 239 11.99 10.66 -1.93
C GLY A 239 11.59 9.19 -1.82
N TYR A 240 10.31 8.86 -2.00
CA TYR A 240 9.78 7.50 -1.95
C TYR A 240 8.90 7.20 -3.14
N LEU A 241 8.98 5.95 -3.63
CA LEU A 241 8.04 5.43 -4.64
C LEU A 241 7.22 4.27 -4.07
N PRO A 242 5.97 4.08 -4.51
CA PRO A 242 5.21 2.89 -4.16
C PRO A 242 5.79 1.68 -4.87
N PHE A 243 6.05 0.62 -4.10
CA PHE A 243 6.59 -0.64 -4.59
C PHE A 243 5.54 -1.76 -4.68
N LYS A 244 4.44 -1.62 -3.98
CA LYS A 244 3.40 -2.62 -3.76
C LYS A 244 2.90 -3.35 -5.02
N PHE A 245 2.81 -2.66 -6.16
CA PHE A 245 2.25 -3.19 -7.40
C PHE A 245 3.32 -3.41 -8.48
N GLN A 246 4.59 -3.55 -8.07
CA GLN A 246 5.68 -3.76 -9.02
C GLN A 246 5.94 -5.24 -9.23
N ASP A 247 5.90 -5.66 -10.48
CA ASP A 247 6.39 -6.97 -10.88
C ASP A 247 7.91 -6.94 -10.99
N THR A 248 8.57 -7.69 -10.13
CA THR A 248 10.04 -7.79 -10.09
C THR A 248 10.65 -8.55 -11.28
N GLY A 249 9.83 -9.28 -12.03
CA GLY A 249 10.23 -9.96 -13.28
C GLY A 249 10.11 -9.07 -14.51
N PHE A 250 9.54 -7.86 -14.38
CA PHE A 250 9.31 -6.97 -15.50
C PHE A 250 10.56 -6.16 -15.87
N ASP A 251 11.05 -6.31 -17.11
CA ASP A 251 12.13 -5.50 -17.66
C ASP A 251 11.60 -4.18 -18.23
N SER A 252 11.59 -3.12 -17.41
CA SER A 252 11.12 -1.80 -17.81
C SER A 252 11.98 -1.13 -18.87
N LYS A 253 13.24 -1.55 -19.03
CA LYS A 253 14.20 -0.95 -19.96
C LYS A 253 13.99 -1.48 -21.38
N ASN A 254 13.69 -2.77 -21.50
CA ASN A 254 13.51 -3.44 -22.79
C ASN A 254 12.04 -3.70 -23.15
N ALA A 255 11.12 -3.31 -22.30
CA ALA A 255 9.72 -3.41 -22.60
C ALA A 255 9.33 -2.44 -23.72
N GLY A 256 9.52 -2.88 -24.92
CA GLY A 256 8.63 -2.49 -26.02
C GLY A 256 7.21 -2.70 -25.52
N THR A 257 6.23 -2.02 -26.05
CA THR A 257 4.79 -2.14 -25.78
C THR A 257 4.36 -3.51 -25.21
N ALA A 258 4.80 -3.86 -23.99
CA ALA A 258 4.28 -5.02 -23.31
C ALA A 258 2.89 -4.66 -22.78
N THR A 259 1.93 -5.23 -23.40
CA THR A 259 0.51 -5.27 -23.06
C THR A 259 0.30 -5.81 -21.67
#